data_9317c31c92a47b8222fdc4071376a60e
#
_entry.id   9317c31c92a47b8222fdc4071376a60e
#
_cell.length_a   1.000
_cell.length_b   1.000
_cell.length_c   1.000
_cell.angle_alpha   90.00
_cell.angle_beta   90.00
_cell.angle_gamma   90.00
#
_symmetry.space_group_name_H-M   'P 1'
#
loop_
_entity.id
_entity.type
_entity.pdbx_description
1 polymer ?
#
loop_
_entity_poly.entity_id
_entity_poly.type
_entity_poly.pdbx_seq_one_letter_code
_entity_poly.pdbx_strand_id
1 'polypeptide(L)'
;FIFYIQYTVLVKDSQHLCGYLKEVFSMYNRYLITGATGFLGRAIVEELVRRNVRVDALVLHDDPYVALLPEKVRTVIGDICDDDSLEQFFADTDNNTCVIHCAGIISVASRSGSKLYQVNIGGTCKVVRQCLEHHIGKMIHVSSVHAIPEKPKNCVITEDCEFSPGLVDGDYAKSKAAATEMVFRAARQGLNVSIVFPSGIIGPGDVIGGSFTSMAKSFLSGKLPFAVR
;
A
#
# COMPACT_ATOMS: atom_id res chain seq x y z
N PHE A 1 0.92 14.67 11.97
CA PHE A 1 1.03 13.23 11.67
C PHE A 1 -0.34 12.61 11.90
N ILE A 2 -1.00 12.10 10.85
CA ILE A 2 -2.29 11.43 10.99
C ILE A 2 -2.02 9.97 10.66
N PHE A 3 -2.13 9.11 11.66
CA PHE A 3 -2.03 7.67 11.51
C PHE A 3 -3.45 7.09 11.48
N TYR A 4 -3.74 6.24 10.51
CA TYR A 4 -4.97 5.46 10.51
C TYR A 4 -4.62 3.98 10.66
N ILE A 5 -4.96 3.41 11.83
CA ILE A 5 -5.13 1.96 11.96
C ILE A 5 -6.59 1.68 11.57
N GLN A 6 -6.78 1.09 10.40
CA GLN A 6 -8.10 0.61 10.02
C GLN A 6 -8.19 -0.87 10.40
N TYR A 7 -8.58 -1.14 11.65
CA TYR A 7 -9.32 -2.38 11.91
C TYR A 7 -10.55 -2.36 10.99
N THR A 8 -11.08 -3.52 10.63
CA THR A 8 -12.38 -3.62 9.93
C THR A 8 -13.42 -2.87 10.76
N VAL A 9 -13.47 -1.57 10.64
CA VAL A 9 -14.54 -0.75 11.13
C VAL A 9 -15.62 -0.88 10.07
N LEU A 10 -16.67 -1.58 10.38
CA LEU A 10 -17.99 -1.32 9.80
C LEU A 10 -18.25 0.15 10.08
N VAL A 11 -17.90 1.01 9.10
CA VAL A 11 -18.00 2.46 9.21
C VAL A 11 -19.47 2.81 9.31
N LYS A 12 -19.94 3.00 10.53
CA LYS A 12 -21.28 3.56 10.81
C LYS A 12 -21.34 5.06 10.46
N ASP A 13 -20.23 5.68 10.14
CA ASP A 13 -20.14 7.11 9.83
C ASP A 13 -19.26 7.40 8.60
N SER A 14 -19.75 6.93 7.44
CA SER A 14 -19.09 7.11 6.15
C SER A 14 -18.98 8.57 5.70
N GLN A 15 -19.75 9.49 6.27
CA GLN A 15 -19.79 10.89 5.82
C GLN A 15 -18.59 11.71 6.28
N HIS A 16 -18.06 11.51 7.49
CA HIS A 16 -16.89 12.25 7.96
C HIS A 16 -15.59 11.76 7.29
N LEU A 17 -15.42 10.45 7.13
CA LEU A 17 -14.28 9.89 6.41
C LEU A 17 -14.32 10.27 4.93
N CYS A 18 -15.49 10.28 4.32
CA CYS A 18 -15.70 10.70 2.94
C CYS A 18 -15.40 12.20 2.74
N GLY A 19 -15.72 13.06 3.70
CA GLY A 19 -15.39 14.49 3.70
C GLY A 19 -13.89 14.72 3.75
N TYR A 20 -13.20 14.11 4.69
CA TYR A 20 -11.76 14.21 4.85
C TYR A 20 -10.99 13.66 3.63
N LEU A 21 -11.39 12.49 3.12
CA LEU A 21 -10.81 11.93 1.90
C LEU A 21 -11.07 12.83 0.67
N LYS A 22 -12.24 13.50 0.59
CA LYS A 22 -12.51 14.47 -0.47
C LYS A 22 -11.53 15.64 -0.44
N GLU A 23 -11.23 16.19 0.73
CA GLU A 23 -10.28 17.29 0.87
C GLU A 23 -8.86 16.85 0.52
N VAL A 24 -8.38 15.72 1.03
CA VAL A 24 -7.04 15.20 0.72
C VAL A 24 -6.89 14.91 -0.78
N PHE A 25 -7.91 14.34 -1.42
CA PHE A 25 -7.88 14.03 -2.86
C PHE A 25 -8.07 15.24 -3.77
N SER A 26 -8.45 16.41 -3.26
CA SER A 26 -8.49 17.65 -4.04
C SER A 26 -7.20 18.48 -3.90
N MET A 27 -6.29 18.12 -3.00
CA MET A 27 -5.06 18.87 -2.73
C MET A 27 -3.96 18.65 -3.77
N TYR A 28 -4.00 17.52 -4.47
CA TYR A 28 -2.95 17.15 -5.44
C TYR A 28 -3.56 16.97 -6.82
N ASN A 29 -2.88 17.47 -7.84
CA ASN A 29 -3.35 17.40 -9.22
C ASN A 29 -2.81 16.19 -9.99
N ARG A 30 -1.83 15.47 -9.42
CA ARG A 30 -1.20 14.28 -10.01
C ARG A 30 -0.97 13.21 -8.94
N TYR A 31 -1.27 11.96 -9.29
CA TYR A 31 -1.08 10.80 -8.44
C TYR A 31 -0.17 9.78 -9.12
N LEU A 32 0.90 9.40 -8.46
CA LEU A 32 1.78 8.30 -8.86
C LEU A 32 1.44 7.07 -8.03
N ILE A 33 1.08 5.97 -8.68
CA ILE A 33 0.66 4.75 -8.01
C ILE A 33 1.62 3.61 -8.35
N THR A 34 2.27 3.04 -7.35
CA THR A 34 2.98 1.77 -7.49
C THR A 34 2.10 0.62 -7.01
N GLY A 35 2.17 -0.53 -7.67
CA GLY A 35 1.27 -1.65 -7.38
C GLY A 35 -0.17 -1.39 -7.83
N ALA A 36 -0.35 -0.58 -8.86
CA ALA A 36 -1.63 -0.14 -9.40
C ALA A 36 -2.50 -1.28 -9.94
N THR A 37 -1.90 -2.36 -10.40
CA THR A 37 -2.56 -3.55 -10.93
C THR A 37 -3.04 -4.52 -9.86
N GLY A 38 -2.52 -4.39 -8.63
CA GLY A 38 -2.95 -5.16 -7.47
C GLY A 38 -4.39 -4.83 -7.04
N PHE A 39 -4.99 -5.66 -6.20
CA PHE A 39 -6.38 -5.52 -5.79
C PHE A 39 -6.68 -4.13 -5.16
N LEU A 40 -5.90 -3.72 -4.16
CA LEU A 40 -6.06 -2.41 -3.51
C LEU A 40 -5.68 -1.27 -4.46
N GLY A 41 -4.52 -1.39 -5.14
CA GLY A 41 -4.02 -0.35 -6.03
C GLY A 41 -5.00 -0.03 -7.15
N ARG A 42 -5.62 -1.05 -7.76
CA ARG A 42 -6.62 -0.86 -8.80
C ARG A 42 -7.87 -0.16 -8.28
N ALA A 43 -8.39 -0.54 -7.13
CA ALA A 43 -9.53 0.15 -6.51
C ALA A 43 -9.24 1.63 -6.25
N ILE A 44 -8.01 1.97 -5.82
CA ILE A 44 -7.56 3.35 -5.65
C ILE A 44 -7.48 4.08 -7.00
N VAL A 45 -6.91 3.45 -8.02
CA VAL A 45 -6.82 4.02 -9.37
C VAL A 45 -8.21 4.32 -9.93
N GLU A 46 -9.14 3.37 -9.84
CA GLU A 46 -10.53 3.54 -10.29
C GLU A 46 -11.22 4.73 -9.60
N GLU A 47 -11.04 4.86 -8.29
CA GLU A 47 -11.61 5.97 -7.52
C GLU A 47 -10.98 7.32 -7.90
N LEU A 48 -9.67 7.40 -8.10
CA LEU A 48 -8.98 8.61 -8.53
C LEU A 48 -9.41 9.04 -9.94
N VAL A 49 -9.52 8.08 -10.87
CA VAL A 49 -10.03 8.35 -12.23
C VAL A 49 -11.48 8.84 -12.20
N ARG A 50 -12.33 8.27 -11.34
CA ARG A 50 -13.70 8.72 -11.13
C ARG A 50 -13.77 10.18 -10.64
N ARG A 51 -12.75 10.62 -9.88
CA ARG A 51 -12.61 12.01 -9.42
C ARG A 51 -11.98 12.93 -10.45
N ASN A 52 -11.65 12.41 -11.62
CA ASN A 52 -11.07 13.15 -12.74
C ASN A 52 -9.70 13.79 -12.41
N VAL A 53 -8.90 13.15 -11.58
CA VAL A 53 -7.50 13.54 -11.31
C VAL A 53 -6.54 12.74 -12.20
N ARG A 54 -5.37 13.30 -12.46
CA ARG A 54 -4.33 12.65 -13.25
C ARG A 54 -3.69 11.51 -12.47
N VAL A 55 -3.66 10.32 -13.06
CA VAL A 55 -3.08 9.12 -12.46
C VAL A 55 -2.02 8.55 -13.39
N ASP A 56 -0.81 8.38 -12.86
CA ASP A 56 0.29 7.66 -13.50
C ASP A 56 0.55 6.38 -12.70
N ALA A 57 0.58 5.23 -13.35
CA ALA A 57 0.74 3.92 -12.74
C ALA A 57 2.06 3.27 -13.16
N LEU A 58 2.91 2.89 -12.20
CA LEU A 58 4.08 2.05 -12.46
C LEU A 58 3.62 0.60 -12.54
N VAL A 59 3.90 -0.07 -13.66
CA VAL A 59 3.48 -1.43 -13.95
C VAL A 59 4.66 -2.27 -14.44
N LEU A 60 4.71 -3.54 -14.07
CA LEU A 60 5.75 -4.45 -14.56
C LEU A 60 5.56 -4.75 -16.06
N HIS A 61 6.65 -5.07 -16.74
CA HIS A 61 6.66 -5.30 -18.20
C HIS A 61 5.62 -6.33 -18.66
N ASP A 62 5.52 -7.46 -17.96
CA ASP A 62 4.64 -8.57 -18.35
C ASP A 62 3.45 -8.74 -17.41
N ASP A 63 2.96 -7.64 -16.82
CA ASP A 63 1.84 -7.69 -15.90
C ASP A 63 0.51 -7.87 -16.66
N PRO A 64 -0.15 -9.04 -16.55
CA PRO A 64 -1.37 -9.32 -17.29
C PRO A 64 -2.57 -8.47 -16.87
N TYR A 65 -2.49 -7.83 -15.72
CA TYR A 65 -3.57 -7.03 -15.16
C TYR A 65 -3.55 -5.56 -15.58
N VAL A 66 -2.57 -5.14 -16.36
CA VAL A 66 -2.51 -3.78 -16.93
C VAL A 66 -3.76 -3.48 -17.75
N ALA A 67 -4.27 -4.47 -18.51
CA ALA A 67 -5.48 -4.33 -19.31
C ALA A 67 -6.76 -4.04 -18.49
N LEU A 68 -6.72 -4.20 -17.17
CA LEU A 68 -7.83 -3.89 -16.27
C LEU A 68 -7.79 -2.45 -15.72
N LEU A 69 -6.72 -1.72 -15.99
CA LEU A 69 -6.65 -0.31 -15.61
C LEU A 69 -7.51 0.54 -16.55
N PRO A 70 -8.15 1.60 -16.03
CA PRO A 70 -8.91 2.53 -16.88
C PRO A 70 -8.03 3.16 -17.97
N GLU A 71 -8.55 3.35 -19.17
CA GLU A 71 -7.81 3.92 -20.33
C GLU A 71 -7.20 5.31 -20.06
N LYS A 72 -7.78 6.08 -19.16
CA LYS A 72 -7.28 7.41 -18.77
C LYS A 72 -6.01 7.37 -17.94
N VAL A 73 -5.60 6.21 -17.46
CA VAL A 73 -4.39 6.05 -16.63
C VAL A 73 -3.17 6.01 -17.54
N ARG A 74 -2.20 6.87 -17.28
CA ARG A 74 -0.90 6.77 -17.94
C ARG A 74 -0.12 5.63 -17.28
N THR A 75 0.19 4.59 -18.03
CA THR A 75 1.06 3.51 -17.57
C THR A 75 2.51 3.78 -17.91
N VAL A 76 3.40 3.56 -16.93
CA VAL A 76 4.86 3.58 -17.10
C VAL A 76 5.36 2.17 -16.78
N ILE A 77 6.03 1.55 -17.74
CA ILE A 77 6.60 0.21 -17.55
C ILE A 77 7.88 0.34 -16.71
N GLY A 78 7.97 -0.43 -15.62
CA GLY A 78 9.14 -0.41 -14.75
C GLY A 78 8.95 -1.21 -13.48
N ASP A 79 10.02 -1.33 -12.71
CA ASP A 79 10.08 -2.03 -11.42
C ASP A 79 10.54 -1.06 -10.32
N ILE A 80 9.92 -1.11 -9.15
CA ILE A 80 10.35 -0.33 -7.99
C ILE A 80 11.77 -0.71 -7.49
N CYS A 81 12.27 -1.86 -7.90
CA CYS A 81 13.63 -2.31 -7.62
C CYS A 81 14.68 -1.77 -8.61
N ASP A 82 14.26 -1.10 -9.66
CA ASP A 82 15.11 -0.53 -10.70
C ASP A 82 15.13 1.00 -10.61
N ASP A 83 16.33 1.58 -10.54
CA ASP A 83 16.49 3.02 -10.35
C ASP A 83 16.11 3.81 -11.61
N ASP A 84 16.46 3.32 -12.79
CA ASP A 84 16.14 3.99 -14.06
C ASP A 84 14.62 4.03 -14.30
N SER A 85 13.93 2.93 -13.97
CA SER A 85 12.46 2.87 -13.99
C SER A 85 11.82 3.92 -13.09
N LEU A 86 12.36 4.09 -11.88
CA LEU A 86 11.83 5.06 -10.93
C LEU A 86 12.16 6.50 -11.36
N GLU A 87 13.35 6.77 -11.87
CA GLU A 87 13.71 8.09 -12.40
C GLU A 87 12.74 8.51 -13.50
N GLN A 88 12.45 7.61 -14.45
CA GLN A 88 11.46 7.85 -15.50
C GLN A 88 10.04 8.05 -14.94
N PHE A 89 9.65 7.27 -13.93
CA PHE A 89 8.32 7.34 -13.34
C PHE A 89 8.10 8.65 -12.57
N PHE A 90 9.15 9.15 -11.90
CA PHE A 90 9.11 10.39 -11.14
C PHE A 90 9.43 11.64 -11.98
N ALA A 91 9.76 11.48 -13.27
CA ALA A 91 10.02 12.62 -14.14
C ALA A 91 8.85 13.62 -14.12
N ASP A 92 9.18 14.91 -14.15
CA ASP A 92 8.21 16.02 -14.14
C ASP A 92 7.24 16.02 -12.93
N THR A 93 7.66 15.48 -11.80
CA THR A 93 6.90 15.55 -10.54
C THR A 93 7.35 16.75 -9.70
N ASP A 94 6.46 17.19 -8.82
CA ASP A 94 6.65 18.35 -7.96
C ASP A 94 5.89 18.20 -6.63
N ASN A 95 5.81 19.28 -5.86
CA ASN A 95 5.08 19.35 -4.60
C ASN A 95 3.55 19.27 -4.73
N ASN A 96 3.00 19.31 -5.95
CA ASN A 96 1.57 19.06 -6.23
C ASN A 96 1.30 17.59 -6.58
N THR A 97 2.30 16.74 -6.44
CA THR A 97 2.21 15.30 -6.70
C THR A 97 2.03 14.53 -5.41
N CYS A 98 1.12 13.55 -5.42
CA CYS A 98 0.94 12.56 -4.35
C CYS A 98 1.40 11.18 -4.85
N VAL A 99 2.26 10.51 -4.07
CA VAL A 99 2.68 9.13 -4.34
C VAL A 99 1.91 8.18 -3.44
N ILE A 100 1.22 7.18 -4.02
CA ILE A 100 0.58 6.10 -3.26
C ILE A 100 1.34 4.82 -3.53
N HIS A 101 2.07 4.37 -2.52
CA HIS A 101 2.95 3.20 -2.63
C HIS A 101 2.23 1.95 -2.11
N CYS A 102 1.60 1.21 -3.04
CA CYS A 102 0.92 -0.06 -2.78
C CYS A 102 1.74 -1.29 -3.18
N ALA A 103 2.83 -1.10 -3.95
CA ALA A 103 3.66 -2.21 -4.40
C ALA A 103 4.28 -2.97 -3.22
N GLY A 104 4.24 -4.29 -3.29
CA GLY A 104 4.82 -5.17 -2.30
C GLY A 104 4.40 -6.62 -2.54
N ILE A 105 5.25 -7.53 -2.11
CA ILE A 105 4.97 -8.97 -2.14
C ILE A 105 4.31 -9.36 -0.82
N ILE A 106 3.14 -10.02 -0.91
CA ILE A 106 2.46 -10.64 0.22
C ILE A 106 2.84 -12.12 0.23
N SER A 107 3.28 -12.63 1.37
CA SER A 107 3.57 -14.04 1.54
C SER A 107 3.05 -14.53 2.89
N VAL A 108 2.32 -15.62 2.88
CA VAL A 108 1.86 -16.36 4.09
C VAL A 108 2.82 -17.51 4.42
N ALA A 109 3.87 -17.72 3.62
CA ALA A 109 4.87 -18.72 3.89
C ALA A 109 5.74 -18.34 5.09
N SER A 110 6.09 -19.32 5.93
CA SER A 110 6.95 -19.11 7.10
C SER A 110 8.37 -18.66 6.73
N ARG A 111 8.83 -19.01 5.52
CA ARG A 111 10.08 -18.56 4.93
C ARG A 111 9.82 -18.08 3.51
N SER A 112 10.14 -16.84 3.26
CA SER A 112 10.04 -16.21 1.94
C SER A 112 11.45 -15.97 1.40
N GLY A 113 11.61 -16.11 0.08
CA GLY A 113 12.92 -15.89 -0.56
C GLY A 113 13.39 -14.43 -0.46
N SER A 114 14.65 -14.19 -0.82
CA SER A 114 15.28 -12.86 -0.83
C SER A 114 14.50 -11.80 -1.61
N LYS A 115 13.73 -12.23 -2.62
CA LYS A 115 12.89 -11.34 -3.45
C LYS A 115 11.86 -10.55 -2.62
N LEU A 116 11.30 -11.15 -1.56
CA LEU A 116 10.36 -10.45 -0.69
C LEU A 116 11.02 -9.24 -0.02
N TYR A 117 12.21 -9.42 0.53
CA TYR A 117 12.96 -8.33 1.18
C TYR A 117 13.45 -7.30 0.16
N GLN A 118 13.91 -7.76 -1.00
CA GLN A 118 14.34 -6.87 -2.08
C GLN A 118 13.21 -5.94 -2.51
N VAL A 119 11.99 -6.46 -2.72
CA VAL A 119 10.85 -5.66 -3.14
C VAL A 119 10.32 -4.82 -1.98
N ASN A 120 9.99 -5.44 -0.84
CA ASN A 120 9.29 -4.73 0.23
C ASN A 120 10.17 -3.71 0.97
N ILE A 121 11.47 -3.97 1.09
CA ILE A 121 12.42 -3.04 1.73
C ILE A 121 13.18 -2.24 0.68
N GLY A 122 13.88 -2.92 -0.24
CA GLY A 122 14.72 -2.26 -1.23
C GLY A 122 13.91 -1.36 -2.17
N GLY A 123 12.81 -1.87 -2.71
CA GLY A 123 11.90 -1.09 -3.56
C GLY A 123 11.28 0.09 -2.83
N THR A 124 10.79 -0.11 -1.59
CA THR A 124 10.27 1.01 -0.77
C THR A 124 11.34 2.06 -0.49
N CYS A 125 12.60 1.63 -0.20
CA CYS A 125 13.72 2.55 0.00
C CYS A 125 13.95 3.46 -1.21
N LYS A 126 13.93 2.89 -2.40
CA LYS A 126 14.11 3.61 -3.65
C LYS A 126 12.96 4.59 -3.91
N VAL A 127 11.71 4.16 -3.70
CA VAL A 127 10.52 5.04 -3.82
C VAL A 127 10.60 6.20 -2.84
N VAL A 128 10.95 5.96 -1.58
CA VAL A 128 11.14 7.01 -0.57
C VAL A 128 12.22 8.00 -0.97
N ARG A 129 13.37 7.51 -1.48
CA ARG A 129 14.44 8.35 -1.99
C ARG A 129 13.94 9.27 -3.09
N GLN A 130 13.22 8.75 -4.09
CA GLN A 130 12.64 9.55 -5.17
C GLN A 130 11.65 10.59 -4.63
N CYS A 131 10.83 10.22 -3.65
CA CYS A 131 9.92 11.19 -3.02
C CYS A 131 10.64 12.38 -2.39
N LEU A 132 11.80 12.14 -1.75
CA LEU A 132 12.62 13.19 -1.15
C LEU A 132 13.34 14.03 -2.21
N GLU A 133 13.97 13.40 -3.20
CA GLU A 133 14.73 14.04 -4.27
C GLU A 133 13.84 14.95 -5.15
N HIS A 134 12.61 14.51 -5.43
CA HIS A 134 11.63 15.25 -6.23
C HIS A 134 10.71 16.17 -5.40
N HIS A 135 10.95 16.31 -4.09
CA HIS A 135 10.15 17.16 -3.21
C HIS A 135 8.65 16.90 -3.31
N ILE A 136 8.25 15.63 -3.34
CA ILE A 136 6.85 15.21 -3.47
C ILE A 136 6.00 15.81 -2.35
N GLY A 137 4.83 16.36 -2.69
CA GLY A 137 3.94 17.01 -1.73
C GLY A 137 3.35 16.06 -0.70
N LYS A 138 3.13 14.77 -1.07
CA LYS A 138 2.59 13.74 -0.17
C LYS A 138 2.99 12.35 -0.60
N MET A 139 3.38 11.52 0.36
CA MET A 139 3.46 10.08 0.18
C MET A 139 2.41 9.38 1.04
N ILE A 140 1.72 8.39 0.50
CA ILE A 140 0.87 7.44 1.23
C ILE A 140 1.53 6.07 1.11
N HIS A 141 2.05 5.55 2.21
CA HIS A 141 2.65 4.21 2.26
C HIS A 141 1.65 3.18 2.77
N VAL A 142 1.40 2.16 1.95
CA VAL A 142 0.56 1.03 2.36
C VAL A 142 1.42 -0.02 3.05
N SER A 143 1.40 0.00 4.37
CA SER A 143 2.04 -1.00 5.22
C SER A 143 1.12 -2.22 5.42
N SER A 144 1.04 -2.77 6.60
CA SER A 144 0.17 -3.88 7.01
C SER A 144 0.04 -3.89 8.53
N VAL A 145 -1.08 -4.39 9.06
CA VAL A 145 -1.21 -4.69 10.50
C VAL A 145 -0.14 -5.67 10.98
N HIS A 146 0.39 -6.51 10.10
CA HIS A 146 1.50 -7.44 10.44
C HIS A 146 2.82 -6.72 10.75
N ALA A 147 2.96 -5.43 10.40
CA ALA A 147 4.13 -4.64 10.79
C ALA A 147 4.07 -4.18 12.26
N ILE A 148 2.92 -4.31 12.90
CA ILE A 148 2.66 -3.84 14.27
C ILE A 148 2.97 -4.99 15.23
N PRO A 149 3.83 -4.80 16.24
CA PRO A 149 4.10 -5.82 17.23
C PRO A 149 2.84 -6.24 18.01
N GLU A 150 2.72 -7.54 18.26
CA GLU A 150 1.65 -8.03 19.13
C GLU A 150 1.84 -7.50 20.55
N LYS A 151 0.76 -7.06 21.16
CA LYS A 151 0.72 -6.63 22.55
C LYS A 151 0.11 -7.75 23.42
N PRO A 152 0.40 -7.77 24.74
CA PRO A 152 -0.26 -8.67 25.68
C PRO A 152 -1.79 -8.59 25.55
N LYS A 153 -2.47 -9.69 25.86
CA LYS A 153 -3.95 -9.73 25.88
C LYS A 153 -4.51 -8.56 26.67
N ASN A 154 -5.56 -7.95 26.16
CA ASN A 154 -6.26 -6.78 26.72
C ASN A 154 -5.51 -5.44 26.61
N CYS A 155 -4.39 -5.35 25.89
CA CYS A 155 -3.78 -4.08 25.56
C CYS A 155 -4.32 -3.56 24.23
N VAL A 156 -4.64 -2.27 24.19
CA VAL A 156 -5.02 -1.60 22.94
C VAL A 156 -3.76 -1.39 22.08
N ILE A 157 -3.84 -1.76 20.83
CA ILE A 157 -2.80 -1.44 19.85
C ILE A 157 -3.04 0.00 19.40
N THR A 158 -1.99 0.81 19.49
CA THR A 158 -2.00 2.21 19.07
C THR A 158 -0.88 2.44 18.06
N GLU A 159 -0.93 3.56 17.39
CA GLU A 159 0.08 4.01 16.43
C GLU A 159 1.43 4.34 17.09
N ASP A 160 1.42 4.56 18.40
CA ASP A 160 2.63 4.84 19.21
C ASP A 160 3.36 3.54 19.55
N CYS A 161 3.74 2.77 18.54
CA CYS A 161 4.53 1.57 18.71
C CYS A 161 5.86 1.69 17.97
N GLU A 162 6.85 0.95 18.43
CA GLU A 162 8.10 0.79 17.70
C GLU A 162 7.91 -0.19 16.55
N PHE A 163 8.26 0.23 15.35
CA PHE A 163 8.27 -0.65 14.17
C PHE A 163 9.66 -1.21 13.97
N SER A 164 9.84 -2.47 14.35
CA SER A 164 11.12 -3.15 14.23
C SER A 164 10.93 -4.59 13.76
N PRO A 165 11.75 -5.09 12.82
CA PRO A 165 11.70 -6.48 12.38
C PRO A 165 11.91 -7.49 13.51
N GLY A 166 12.60 -7.09 14.58
CA GLY A 166 12.86 -7.93 15.76
C GLY A 166 11.64 -8.12 16.67
N LEU A 167 10.58 -7.33 16.49
CA LEU A 167 9.39 -7.33 17.34
C LEU A 167 8.19 -8.07 16.70
N VAL A 168 8.36 -8.60 15.49
CA VAL A 168 7.29 -9.28 14.74
C VAL A 168 7.76 -10.61 14.19
N ASP A 169 6.85 -11.54 13.94
CA ASP A 169 7.14 -12.88 13.48
C ASP A 169 6.77 -13.10 12.00
N GLY A 170 7.62 -13.86 11.31
CA GLY A 170 7.47 -14.18 9.89
C GLY A 170 8.10 -13.15 8.95
N ASP A 171 8.62 -13.63 7.81
CA ASP A 171 9.38 -12.82 6.86
C ASP A 171 8.58 -11.65 6.30
N TYR A 172 7.29 -11.85 6.01
CA TYR A 172 6.42 -10.79 5.52
C TYR A 172 6.26 -9.67 6.55
N ALA A 173 5.93 -10.02 7.80
CA ALA A 173 5.80 -9.06 8.90
C ALA A 173 7.10 -8.27 9.11
N LYS A 174 8.25 -8.97 9.15
CA LYS A 174 9.58 -8.37 9.29
C LYS A 174 9.89 -7.40 8.15
N SER A 175 9.55 -7.76 6.91
CA SER A 175 9.76 -6.90 5.75
C SER A 175 8.89 -5.64 5.80
N LYS A 176 7.64 -5.76 6.24
CA LYS A 176 6.73 -4.61 6.36
C LYS A 176 7.10 -3.71 7.55
N ALA A 177 7.53 -4.29 8.68
CA ALA A 177 8.04 -3.53 9.82
C ALA A 177 9.29 -2.72 9.46
N ALA A 178 10.27 -3.34 8.78
CA ALA A 178 11.48 -2.64 8.31
C ALA A 178 11.18 -1.51 7.33
N ALA A 179 10.29 -1.75 6.35
CA ALA A 179 9.87 -0.74 5.40
C ALA A 179 9.15 0.43 6.11
N THR A 180 8.27 0.12 7.07
CA THR A 180 7.56 1.13 7.86
C THR A 180 8.51 1.98 8.69
N GLU A 181 9.46 1.36 9.39
CA GLU A 181 10.49 2.09 10.16
C GLU A 181 11.27 3.06 9.26
N MET A 182 11.66 2.62 8.06
CA MET A 182 12.38 3.45 7.10
C MET A 182 11.53 4.64 6.63
N VAL A 183 10.25 4.44 6.35
CA VAL A 183 9.32 5.51 5.99
C VAL A 183 9.15 6.51 7.13
N PHE A 184 9.11 6.07 8.38
CA PHE A 184 9.12 6.97 9.55
C PHE A 184 10.42 7.78 9.65
N ARG A 185 11.57 7.19 9.34
CA ARG A 185 12.84 7.93 9.28
C ARG A 185 12.81 9.03 8.22
N ALA A 186 12.26 8.74 7.05
CA ALA A 186 12.08 9.74 5.99
C ALA A 186 11.12 10.86 6.40
N ALA A 187 10.06 10.55 7.16
CA ALA A 187 9.17 11.56 7.73
C ALA A 187 9.92 12.54 8.65
N ARG A 188 10.87 12.04 9.46
CA ARG A 188 11.74 12.89 10.31
C ARG A 188 12.71 13.74 9.50
N GLN A 189 13.00 13.36 8.26
CA GLN A 189 13.81 14.14 7.31
C GLN A 189 12.99 15.17 6.52
N GLY A 190 11.69 15.27 6.78
CA GLY A 190 10.80 16.25 6.16
C GLY A 190 9.85 15.71 5.10
N LEU A 191 9.88 14.39 4.79
CA LEU A 191 8.91 13.81 3.87
C LEU A 191 7.51 13.88 4.50
N ASN A 192 6.57 14.54 3.81
CA ASN A 192 5.18 14.54 4.20
C ASN A 192 4.54 13.18 3.85
N VAL A 193 4.43 12.29 4.83
CA VAL A 193 3.95 10.92 4.63
C VAL A 193 2.80 10.57 5.56
N SER A 194 1.85 9.79 5.05
CA SER A 194 0.88 9.03 5.85
C SER A 194 1.11 7.55 5.63
N ILE A 195 0.98 6.77 6.71
CA ILE A 195 1.12 5.32 6.64
C ILE A 195 -0.23 4.70 6.99
N VAL A 196 -0.70 3.77 6.17
CA VAL A 196 -1.92 3.00 6.42
C VAL A 196 -1.55 1.55 6.69
N PHE A 197 -2.26 0.93 7.63
CA PHE A 197 -2.01 -0.44 8.07
C PHE A 197 -3.26 -1.31 7.80
N PRO A 198 -3.47 -1.74 6.54
CA PRO A 198 -4.59 -2.60 6.22
C PRO A 198 -4.48 -3.93 6.94
N SER A 199 -5.63 -4.44 7.38
CA SER A 199 -5.82 -5.83 7.79
C SER A 199 -6.20 -6.69 6.57
N GLY A 200 -7.08 -7.67 6.72
CA GLY A 200 -7.60 -8.43 5.57
C GLY A 200 -8.48 -7.54 4.68
N ILE A 201 -8.08 -7.40 3.42
CA ILE A 201 -8.85 -6.64 2.43
C ILE A 201 -9.71 -7.63 1.65
N ILE A 202 -11.01 -7.33 1.58
CA ILE A 202 -12.00 -8.08 0.81
C ILE A 202 -12.92 -7.11 0.08
N GLY A 203 -13.30 -7.45 -1.15
CA GLY A 203 -14.20 -6.59 -1.92
C GLY A 203 -14.45 -7.13 -3.33
N PRO A 204 -15.29 -6.46 -4.10
CA PRO A 204 -15.51 -6.79 -5.51
C PRO A 204 -14.24 -6.52 -6.32
N GLY A 205 -14.09 -7.26 -7.42
CA GLY A 205 -12.99 -7.03 -8.36
C GLY A 205 -11.65 -7.67 -7.98
N ASP A 206 -11.55 -8.48 -6.92
CA ASP A 206 -10.34 -9.28 -6.65
C ASP A 206 -10.22 -10.43 -7.65
N VAL A 207 -9.61 -10.14 -8.79
CA VAL A 207 -9.36 -11.11 -9.87
C VAL A 207 -8.11 -11.95 -9.62
N ILE A 208 -7.20 -11.48 -8.76
CA ILE A 208 -5.95 -12.16 -8.41
C ILE A 208 -6.25 -13.31 -7.44
N GLY A 209 -7.36 -13.22 -6.70
CA GLY A 209 -7.78 -14.25 -5.75
C GLY A 209 -6.93 -14.24 -4.48
N GLY A 210 -6.83 -13.10 -3.83
CA GLY A 210 -6.12 -12.96 -2.56
C GLY A 210 -6.62 -13.94 -1.50
N SER A 211 -5.79 -14.21 -0.48
CA SER A 211 -6.05 -15.23 0.55
C SER A 211 -7.42 -15.06 1.22
N PHE A 212 -7.82 -13.83 1.52
CA PHE A 212 -9.13 -13.56 2.14
C PHE A 212 -10.30 -13.78 1.20
N THR A 213 -10.17 -13.39 -0.07
CA THR A 213 -11.19 -13.64 -1.09
C THR A 213 -11.35 -15.13 -1.34
N SER A 214 -10.26 -15.88 -1.42
CA SER A 214 -10.26 -17.34 -1.58
C SER A 214 -10.88 -18.04 -0.37
N MET A 215 -10.58 -17.59 0.84
CA MET A 215 -11.18 -18.08 2.08
C MET A 215 -12.69 -17.81 2.12
N ALA A 216 -13.12 -16.60 1.78
CA ALA A 216 -14.54 -16.24 1.71
C ALA A 216 -15.29 -17.08 0.69
N LYS A 217 -14.74 -17.27 -0.51
CA LYS A 217 -15.31 -18.15 -1.55
C LYS A 217 -15.42 -19.60 -1.06
N SER A 218 -14.40 -20.11 -0.36
CA SER A 218 -14.40 -21.47 0.21
C SER A 218 -15.43 -21.63 1.31
N PHE A 219 -15.62 -20.60 2.14
CA PHE A 219 -16.66 -20.58 3.17
C PHE A 219 -18.05 -20.60 2.53
N LEU A 220 -18.33 -19.70 1.59
CA LEU A 220 -19.62 -19.62 0.90
C LEU A 220 -19.96 -20.88 0.11
N SER A 221 -18.96 -21.60 -0.39
CA SER A 221 -19.13 -22.86 -1.10
C SER A 221 -19.16 -24.10 -0.19
N GLY A 222 -19.13 -23.94 1.13
CA GLY A 222 -19.15 -25.03 2.11
C GLY A 222 -17.88 -25.89 2.12
N LYS A 223 -16.78 -25.39 1.54
CA LYS A 223 -15.50 -26.13 1.43
C LYS A 223 -14.52 -25.84 2.57
N LEU A 224 -14.84 -24.93 3.49
CA LEU A 224 -14.02 -24.72 4.67
C LEU A 224 -14.31 -25.80 5.72
N PRO A 225 -13.34 -26.65 6.05
CA PRO A 225 -13.55 -27.77 6.98
C PRO A 225 -13.67 -27.35 8.45
N PHE A 226 -13.34 -26.11 8.80
CA PHE A 226 -13.29 -25.62 10.19
C PHE A 226 -13.74 -24.16 10.31
N ALA A 227 -14.46 -23.85 11.38
CA ALA A 227 -14.63 -22.47 11.82
C ALA A 227 -13.38 -22.02 12.60
N VAL A 228 -12.78 -20.92 12.19
CA VAL A 228 -11.73 -20.28 12.99
C VAL A 228 -12.44 -19.58 14.18
N ARG A 229 -12.08 -19.98 15.40
CA ARG A 229 -12.54 -19.34 16.64
C ARG A 229 -11.64 -18.18 17.00
#